data_938c4d3455857dcc397745f57f3ac28d
#
_entry.id   938c4d3455857dcc397745f57f3ac28d
#
_cell.length_a   1.000
_cell.length_b   1.000
_cell.length_c   1.000
_cell.angle_alpha   90.00
_cell.angle_beta   90.00
_cell.angle_gamma   90.00
#
_symmetry.space_group_name_H-M   'P 1'
#
loop_
_entity.id
_entity.type
_entity.pdbx_description
1 polymer ?
#
loop_
_entity_poly.entity_id
_entity_poly.type
_entity_poly.pdbx_seq_one_letter_code
_entity_poly.pdbx_strand_id
1 'polypeptide(L)'
;ILLFVFDKMESALSERTLVDMCATSNDWINYMDCVMMISQLLEDGFICTVETNDDTLYTITPDGRSCLANFYINIPKSVREEIAVFVKNNSAKYRNRQECKSDYYQNKDGTYTVFLRILAPAQPMLELKFVVPDRKTAQNIYKKWELKAADVYAVIYENLVD
;
A
#
# COMPACT_ATOMS: atom_id res chain seq x y z
N ILE A 1 -12.08 14.39 3.15
CA ILE A 1 -11.65 13.55 2.01
C ILE A 1 -10.78 12.41 2.52
N LEU A 2 -9.65 12.64 3.20
CA LEU A 2 -8.74 11.57 3.67
C LEU A 2 -9.44 10.49 4.50
N LEU A 3 -10.26 10.86 5.49
CA LEU A 3 -11.02 9.89 6.27
C LEU A 3 -11.97 9.05 5.40
N PHE A 4 -12.53 9.65 4.36
CA PHE A 4 -13.38 8.93 3.41
C PHE A 4 -12.59 7.93 2.55
N VAL A 5 -11.36 8.29 2.16
CA VAL A 5 -10.45 7.36 1.46
C VAL A 5 -10.09 6.18 2.35
N PHE A 6 -9.74 6.41 3.63
CA PHE A 6 -9.49 5.34 4.59
C PHE A 6 -10.71 4.41 4.75
N ASP A 7 -11.90 4.99 4.88
CA ASP A 7 -13.15 4.23 5.02
C ASP A 7 -13.41 3.34 3.80
N LYS A 8 -13.20 3.85 2.60
CA LYS A 8 -13.42 3.10 1.36
C LYS A 8 -12.33 2.06 1.06
N MET A 9 -11.09 2.32 1.45
CA MET A 9 -9.98 1.37 1.26
C MET A 9 -10.03 0.18 2.20
N GLU A 10 -10.65 0.35 3.38
CA GLU A 10 -10.79 -0.69 4.42
C GLU A 10 -9.46 -1.39 4.79
N SER A 11 -8.34 -0.69 4.61
CA SER A 11 -7.00 -1.19 4.89
C SER A 11 -6.11 -0.08 5.44
N ALA A 12 -5.08 -0.46 6.19
CA ALA A 12 -4.05 0.48 6.59
C ALA A 12 -3.24 0.95 5.38
N LEU A 13 -2.89 2.23 5.33
CA LEU A 13 -2.25 2.88 4.19
C LEU A 13 -0.99 3.62 4.65
N SER A 14 0.09 3.53 3.85
CA SER A 14 1.27 4.37 4.07
C SER A 14 0.99 5.82 3.64
N GLU A 15 1.75 6.78 4.20
CA GLU A 15 1.69 8.18 3.79
C GLU A 15 1.92 8.31 2.27
N ARG A 16 2.91 7.60 1.75
CA ARG A 16 3.21 7.58 0.32
C ARG A 16 2.01 7.15 -0.52
N THR A 17 1.29 6.11 -0.10
CA THR A 17 0.10 5.61 -0.79
C THR A 17 -1.03 6.63 -0.74
N LEU A 18 -1.26 7.27 0.41
CA LEU A 18 -2.28 8.32 0.57
C LEU A 18 -1.99 9.53 -0.31
N VAL A 19 -0.75 10.01 -0.31
CA VAL A 19 -0.32 11.14 -1.14
C VAL A 19 -0.44 10.79 -2.63
N ASP A 20 -0.02 9.59 -3.04
CA ASP A 20 -0.17 9.15 -4.43
C ASP A 20 -1.63 9.13 -4.88
N MET A 21 -2.52 8.56 -4.07
CA MET A 21 -3.95 8.51 -4.39
C MET A 21 -4.62 9.88 -4.39
N CYS A 22 -4.40 10.66 -3.34
CA CYS A 22 -5.19 11.88 -3.08
C CYS A 22 -4.66 13.11 -3.81
N ALA A 23 -3.35 13.20 -4.01
CA ALA A 23 -2.70 14.36 -4.59
C ALA A 23 -2.14 14.09 -5.98
N THR A 24 -1.35 13.02 -6.15
CA THR A 24 -0.61 12.78 -7.40
C THR A 24 -1.49 12.21 -8.51
N SER A 25 -2.33 11.21 -8.19
CA SER A 25 -3.12 10.51 -9.19
C SER A 25 -4.47 11.16 -9.48
N ASN A 26 -5.08 11.83 -8.50
CA ASN A 26 -6.46 12.32 -8.64
C ASN A 26 -6.67 13.80 -8.31
N ASP A 27 -5.69 14.47 -7.72
CA ASP A 27 -5.75 15.90 -7.37
C ASP A 27 -6.99 16.28 -6.50
N TRP A 28 -7.44 15.36 -5.63
CA TRP A 28 -8.53 15.64 -4.68
C TRP A 28 -8.10 16.59 -3.56
N ILE A 29 -6.81 16.55 -3.21
CA ILE A 29 -6.16 17.40 -2.20
C ILE A 29 -4.80 17.77 -2.77
N ASN A 30 -4.38 19.02 -2.63
CA ASN A 30 -3.01 19.36 -3.04
C ASN A 30 -1.97 18.65 -2.14
N TYR A 31 -0.77 18.47 -2.66
CA TYR A 31 0.30 17.70 -2.00
C TYR A 31 0.60 18.17 -0.57
N MET A 32 0.80 19.48 -0.39
CA MET A 32 1.16 20.05 0.92
C MET A 32 0.03 19.88 1.93
N ASP A 33 -1.20 20.14 1.52
CA ASP A 33 -2.36 19.97 2.38
C ASP A 33 -2.56 18.49 2.74
N CYS A 34 -2.32 17.58 1.81
CA CYS A 34 -2.41 16.15 2.07
C CYS A 34 -1.46 15.71 3.19
N VAL A 35 -0.20 16.08 3.11
CA VAL A 35 0.83 15.75 4.13
C VAL A 35 0.49 16.40 5.48
N MET A 36 0.13 17.67 5.48
CA MET A 36 -0.25 18.39 6.70
C MET A 36 -1.49 17.79 7.36
N MET A 37 -2.49 17.42 6.58
CA MET A 37 -3.74 16.81 7.06
C MET A 37 -3.52 15.42 7.67
N ILE A 38 -2.62 14.61 7.13
CA ILE A 38 -2.26 13.31 7.71
C ILE A 38 -1.70 13.50 9.11
N SER A 39 -0.76 14.43 9.28
CA SER A 39 -0.19 14.75 10.60
C SER A 39 -1.25 15.27 11.57
N GLN A 40 -2.12 16.16 11.11
CA GLN A 40 -3.19 16.72 11.95
C GLN A 40 -4.21 15.66 12.39
N LEU A 41 -4.63 14.79 11.47
CA LEU A 41 -5.56 13.70 11.78
C LEU A 41 -4.97 12.70 12.78
N LEU A 42 -3.64 12.51 12.74
CA LEU A 42 -2.93 11.69 13.72
C LEU A 42 -2.90 12.35 15.10
N GLU A 43 -2.55 13.64 15.17
CA GLU A 43 -2.56 14.41 16.42
C GLU A 43 -3.96 14.48 17.07
N ASP A 44 -4.99 14.65 16.25
CA ASP A 44 -6.38 14.70 16.70
C ASP A 44 -6.97 13.31 17.07
N GLY A 45 -6.22 12.22 16.82
CA GLY A 45 -6.64 10.86 17.12
C GLY A 45 -7.69 10.29 16.17
N PHE A 46 -7.92 10.89 15.01
CA PHE A 46 -8.85 10.38 13.99
C PHE A 46 -8.26 9.27 13.13
N ILE A 47 -6.94 9.20 13.07
CA ILE A 47 -6.18 8.07 12.55
C ILE A 47 -5.15 7.64 13.58
N CYS A 48 -4.69 6.40 13.50
CA CYS A 48 -3.59 5.88 14.32
C CYS A 48 -2.59 5.13 13.46
N THR A 49 -1.39 4.97 14.00
CA THR A 49 -0.30 4.24 13.35
C THR A 49 -0.42 2.74 13.59
N VAL A 50 -0.06 1.97 12.57
CA VAL A 50 0.18 0.54 12.63
C VAL A 50 1.64 0.33 12.22
N GLU A 51 2.48 0.01 13.19
CA GLU A 51 3.89 -0.28 12.94
C GLU A 51 4.04 -1.63 12.25
N THR A 52 4.79 -1.64 11.16
CA THR A 52 5.23 -2.85 10.48
C THR A 52 6.76 -2.87 10.42
N ASN A 53 7.34 -4.01 10.11
CA ASN A 53 8.81 -4.13 10.04
C ASN A 53 9.45 -3.24 8.95
N ASP A 54 8.69 -2.86 7.95
CA ASP A 54 9.20 -2.16 6.76
C ASP A 54 8.65 -0.73 6.60
N ASP A 55 7.51 -0.41 7.22
CA ASP A 55 6.86 0.89 7.00
C ASP A 55 5.89 1.23 8.13
N THR A 56 5.59 2.51 8.29
CA THR A 56 4.51 3.00 9.16
C THR A 56 3.25 3.14 8.32
N LEU A 57 2.21 2.42 8.71
CA LEU A 57 0.90 2.51 8.10
C LEU A 57 -0.06 3.27 9.01
N TYR A 58 -1.07 3.89 8.41
CA TYR A 58 -2.13 4.61 9.11
C TYR A 58 -3.47 3.92 8.89
N THR A 59 -4.32 3.94 9.88
CA THR A 59 -5.69 3.45 9.80
C THR A 59 -6.65 4.40 10.50
N ILE A 60 -7.91 4.41 10.06
CA ILE A 60 -8.95 5.23 10.67
C ILE A 60 -9.38 4.65 12.03
N THR A 61 -9.51 5.53 13.03
CA THR A 61 -10.00 5.16 14.36
C THR A 61 -11.53 5.19 14.43
N PRO A 62 -12.16 4.64 15.48
CA PRO A 62 -13.59 4.83 15.73
C PRO A 62 -14.00 6.31 15.79
N ASP A 63 -13.18 7.16 16.41
CA ASP A 63 -13.42 8.61 16.45
C ASP A 63 -13.31 9.25 15.06
N GLY A 64 -12.36 8.78 14.23
CA GLY A 64 -12.25 9.19 12.84
C GLY A 64 -13.49 8.81 12.02
N ARG A 65 -14.07 7.63 12.22
CA ARG A 65 -15.33 7.22 11.58
C ARG A 65 -16.51 8.07 12.03
N SER A 66 -16.58 8.39 13.31
CA SER A 66 -17.60 9.29 13.86
C SER A 66 -17.47 10.71 13.29
N CYS A 67 -16.24 11.22 13.19
CA CYS A 67 -15.96 12.49 12.55
C CYS A 67 -16.40 12.47 11.07
N LEU A 68 -16.05 11.43 10.34
CA LEU A 68 -16.47 11.28 8.94
C LEU A 68 -18.00 11.27 8.82
N ALA A 69 -18.70 10.54 9.66
CA ALA A 69 -20.16 10.47 9.63
C ALA A 69 -20.81 11.86 9.83
N ASN A 70 -20.27 12.66 10.75
CA ASN A 70 -20.77 14.01 11.04
C ASN A 70 -20.52 15.00 9.87
N PHE A 71 -19.40 14.85 9.15
CA PHE A 71 -18.99 15.76 8.08
C PHE A 71 -19.15 15.18 6.68
N TYR A 72 -19.76 14.00 6.55
CA TYR A 72 -19.93 13.30 5.30
C TYR A 72 -20.60 14.15 4.21
N ILE A 73 -21.64 14.91 4.58
CA ILE A 73 -22.36 15.77 3.64
C ILE A 73 -21.54 16.96 3.14
N ASN A 74 -20.48 17.32 3.85
CA ASN A 74 -19.58 18.42 3.46
C ASN A 74 -18.64 18.01 2.32
N ILE A 75 -18.49 16.70 2.05
CA ILE A 75 -17.75 16.21 0.90
C ILE A 75 -18.69 16.27 -0.31
N PRO A 76 -18.36 17.02 -1.38
CA PRO A 76 -19.21 17.08 -2.58
C PRO A 76 -19.55 15.68 -3.12
N LYS A 77 -20.80 15.49 -3.53
CA LYS A 77 -21.28 14.19 -4.03
C LYS A 77 -20.41 13.67 -5.17
N SER A 78 -20.02 14.54 -6.11
CA SER A 78 -19.13 14.19 -7.22
C SER A 78 -17.79 13.62 -6.74
N VAL A 79 -17.17 14.25 -5.76
CA VAL A 79 -15.89 13.78 -5.17
C VAL A 79 -16.06 12.43 -4.47
N ARG A 80 -17.16 12.24 -3.74
CA ARG A 80 -17.45 10.93 -3.10
C ARG A 80 -17.63 9.81 -4.11
N GLU A 81 -18.34 10.08 -5.19
CA GLU A 81 -18.54 9.11 -6.27
C GLU A 81 -17.22 8.79 -6.99
N GLU A 82 -16.42 9.80 -7.28
CA GLU A 82 -15.10 9.65 -7.90
C GLU A 82 -14.17 8.80 -7.03
N ILE A 83 -14.07 9.10 -5.74
CA ILE A 83 -13.27 8.31 -4.78
C ILE A 83 -13.77 6.86 -4.74
N ALA A 84 -15.08 6.65 -4.62
CA ALA A 84 -15.65 5.30 -4.55
C ALA A 84 -15.34 4.46 -5.80
N VAL A 85 -15.48 5.06 -6.98
CA VAL A 85 -15.15 4.39 -8.26
C VAL A 85 -13.65 4.12 -8.36
N PHE A 86 -12.81 5.09 -8.01
CA PHE A 86 -11.37 4.93 -8.05
C PHE A 86 -10.91 3.81 -7.11
N VAL A 87 -11.37 3.80 -5.86
CA VAL A 87 -11.02 2.76 -4.88
C VAL A 87 -11.48 1.39 -5.34
N LYS A 88 -12.70 1.27 -5.84
CA LYS A 88 -13.22 0.01 -6.38
C LYS A 88 -12.31 -0.57 -7.46
N ASN A 89 -11.79 0.28 -8.34
CA ASN A 89 -10.99 -0.15 -9.48
C ASN A 89 -9.50 -0.34 -9.15
N ASN A 90 -8.98 0.28 -8.09
CA ASN A 90 -7.54 0.37 -7.83
C ASN A 90 -7.10 -0.17 -6.46
N SER A 91 -8.03 -0.50 -5.53
CA SER A 91 -7.67 -0.91 -4.16
C SER A 91 -6.72 -2.10 -4.11
N ALA A 92 -6.92 -3.10 -4.96
CA ALA A 92 -6.04 -4.26 -5.05
C ALA A 92 -4.62 -3.87 -5.50
N LYS A 93 -4.49 -2.97 -6.46
CA LYS A 93 -3.19 -2.46 -6.95
C LYS A 93 -2.42 -1.74 -5.84
N TYR A 94 -3.08 -0.87 -5.09
CA TYR A 94 -2.43 -0.14 -4.00
C TYR A 94 -2.06 -1.05 -2.82
N ARG A 95 -2.90 -2.01 -2.47
CA ARG A 95 -2.56 -3.05 -1.48
C ARG A 95 -1.34 -3.86 -1.92
N ASN A 96 -1.32 -4.34 -3.15
CA ASN A 96 -0.20 -5.10 -3.68
C ASN A 96 1.11 -4.30 -3.63
N ARG A 97 1.10 -3.02 -3.97
CA ARG A 97 2.27 -2.14 -3.84
C ARG A 97 2.80 -2.04 -2.42
N GLN A 98 1.91 -2.01 -1.43
CA GLN A 98 2.28 -1.94 -0.02
C GLN A 98 2.80 -3.28 0.50
N GLU A 99 2.13 -4.37 0.14
CA GLU A 99 2.38 -5.70 0.67
C GLU A 99 3.47 -6.44 -0.10
N CYS A 100 3.64 -6.19 -1.40
CA CYS A 100 4.62 -6.87 -2.24
C CYS A 100 5.87 -6.04 -2.40
N LYS A 101 6.92 -6.40 -1.67
CA LYS A 101 8.23 -5.73 -1.71
C LYS A 101 9.23 -6.56 -2.49
N SER A 102 10.09 -5.88 -3.24
CA SER A 102 11.18 -6.51 -3.97
C SER A 102 12.45 -5.68 -3.87
N ASP A 103 13.57 -6.36 -3.81
CA ASP A 103 14.90 -5.78 -3.80
C ASP A 103 15.87 -6.66 -4.58
N TYR A 104 16.99 -6.10 -5.04
CA TYR A 104 18.10 -6.86 -5.59
C TYR A 104 19.42 -6.15 -5.35
N TYR A 105 20.49 -6.92 -5.23
CA TYR A 105 21.85 -6.41 -5.06
C TYR A 105 22.87 -7.28 -5.78
N GLN A 106 24.00 -6.68 -6.15
CA GLN A 106 25.10 -7.38 -6.80
C GLN A 106 25.94 -8.14 -5.80
N ASN A 107 26.24 -9.38 -6.11
CA ASN A 107 27.16 -10.23 -5.36
C ASN A 107 28.61 -9.99 -5.76
N LYS A 108 29.57 -10.44 -4.95
CA LYS A 108 31.00 -10.29 -5.21
C LYS A 108 31.48 -11.02 -6.48
N ASP A 109 30.78 -12.06 -6.89
CA ASP A 109 31.05 -12.85 -8.10
C ASP A 109 30.41 -12.29 -9.39
N GLY A 110 29.77 -11.12 -9.31
CA GLY A 110 29.10 -10.47 -10.43
C GLY A 110 27.66 -10.92 -10.68
N THR A 111 27.18 -11.94 -10.00
CA THR A 111 25.77 -12.35 -10.02
C THR A 111 24.90 -11.38 -9.20
N TYR A 112 23.59 -11.55 -9.24
CA TYR A 112 22.67 -10.72 -8.47
C TYR A 112 21.78 -11.59 -7.58
N THR A 113 21.60 -11.17 -6.34
CA THR A 113 20.59 -11.76 -5.44
C THR A 113 19.33 -10.94 -5.54
N VAL A 114 18.21 -11.61 -5.73
CA VAL A 114 16.87 -11.04 -5.70
C VAL A 114 16.19 -11.45 -4.41
N PHE A 115 15.57 -10.48 -3.74
CA PHE A 115 14.82 -10.70 -2.50
C PHE A 115 13.39 -10.20 -2.67
N LEU A 116 12.44 -11.10 -2.60
CA LEU A 116 11.02 -10.87 -2.85
C LEU A 116 10.23 -11.19 -1.58
N ARG A 117 9.27 -10.32 -1.22
CA ARG A 117 8.48 -10.49 -0.02
C ARG A 117 7.01 -10.20 -0.26
N ILE A 118 6.14 -10.95 0.40
CA ILE A 118 4.74 -10.61 0.61
C ILE A 118 4.58 -10.36 2.12
N LEU A 119 4.20 -9.15 2.48
CA LEU A 119 4.05 -8.72 3.87
C LEU A 119 2.62 -8.90 4.34
N ALA A 120 2.46 -9.36 5.57
CA ALA A 120 1.21 -9.31 6.31
C ALA A 120 1.41 -8.40 7.53
N PRO A 121 0.34 -7.88 8.16
CA PRO A 121 0.48 -6.90 9.24
C PRO A 121 1.39 -7.32 10.40
N ALA A 122 1.42 -8.62 10.73
CA ALA A 122 2.17 -9.11 11.88
C ALA A 122 3.55 -9.70 11.54
N GLN A 123 3.70 -10.26 10.35
CA GLN A 123 4.93 -10.95 9.91
C GLN A 123 4.93 -11.15 8.39
N PRO A 124 6.09 -11.35 7.76
CA PRO A 124 6.16 -11.73 6.36
C PRO A 124 5.39 -13.03 6.11
N MET A 125 4.55 -13.02 5.07
CA MET A 125 3.76 -14.18 4.66
C MET A 125 4.54 -15.09 3.71
N LEU A 126 5.42 -14.50 2.92
CA LEU A 126 6.34 -15.18 2.02
C LEU A 126 7.62 -14.36 1.86
N GLU A 127 8.75 -15.04 1.93
CA GLU A 127 10.05 -14.48 1.58
C GLU A 127 10.76 -15.43 0.61
N LEU A 128 11.19 -14.91 -0.52
CA LEU A 128 11.97 -15.63 -1.53
C LEU A 128 13.28 -14.92 -1.74
N LYS A 129 14.37 -15.66 -1.67
CA LYS A 129 15.72 -15.17 -1.94
C LYS A 129 16.44 -16.14 -2.85
N PHE A 130 16.88 -15.66 -4.02
CA PHE A 130 17.61 -16.49 -4.98
C PHE A 130 18.55 -15.67 -5.86
N VAL A 131 19.47 -16.35 -6.50
CA VAL A 131 20.53 -15.75 -7.31
C VAL A 131 20.17 -15.83 -8.79
N VAL A 132 20.42 -14.75 -9.52
CA VAL A 132 20.28 -14.65 -10.98
C VAL A 132 21.58 -14.18 -11.61
N PRO A 133 21.84 -14.53 -12.90
CA PRO A 133 23.15 -14.32 -13.50
C PRO A 133 23.50 -12.86 -13.78
N ASP A 134 22.51 -11.99 -14.04
CA ASP A 134 22.75 -10.64 -14.51
C ASP A 134 21.74 -9.62 -13.99
N ARG A 135 22.12 -8.34 -14.11
CA ARG A 135 21.31 -7.20 -13.64
C ARG A 135 19.97 -7.07 -14.36
N LYS A 136 19.94 -7.37 -15.66
CA LYS A 136 18.71 -7.24 -16.47
C LYS A 136 17.64 -8.21 -15.98
N THR A 137 18.03 -9.45 -15.69
CA THR A 137 17.15 -10.47 -15.12
C THR A 137 16.65 -10.05 -13.74
N ALA A 138 17.54 -9.56 -12.87
CA ALA A 138 17.17 -9.04 -11.54
C ALA A 138 16.16 -7.88 -11.63
N GLN A 139 16.39 -6.90 -12.51
CA GLN A 139 15.49 -5.79 -12.74
C GLN A 139 14.12 -6.22 -13.28
N ASN A 140 14.08 -7.20 -14.17
CA ASN A 140 12.82 -7.72 -14.71
C ASN A 140 11.98 -8.39 -13.61
N ILE A 141 12.61 -9.17 -12.75
CA ILE A 141 11.94 -9.80 -11.61
C ILE A 141 11.43 -8.73 -10.64
N TYR A 142 12.28 -7.78 -10.27
CA TYR A 142 11.92 -6.65 -9.42
C TYR A 142 10.67 -5.92 -9.89
N LYS A 143 10.60 -5.58 -11.20
CA LYS A 143 9.46 -4.87 -11.80
C LYS A 143 8.19 -5.70 -11.88
N LYS A 144 8.32 -7.03 -12.06
CA LYS A 144 7.17 -7.93 -12.23
C LYS A 144 6.58 -8.40 -10.91
N TRP A 145 7.34 -8.32 -9.81
CA TRP A 145 6.93 -8.92 -8.55
C TRP A 145 5.58 -8.43 -8.05
N GLU A 146 5.34 -7.13 -8.04
CA GLU A 146 4.07 -6.54 -7.60
C GLU A 146 2.85 -7.14 -8.31
N LEU A 147 2.99 -7.46 -9.60
CA LEU A 147 1.91 -8.03 -10.42
C LEU A 147 1.80 -9.56 -10.30
N LYS A 148 2.89 -10.23 -9.94
CA LYS A 148 2.99 -11.70 -9.96
C LYS A 148 3.07 -12.36 -8.60
N ALA A 149 3.19 -11.58 -7.54
CA ALA A 149 3.35 -12.10 -6.19
C ALA A 149 2.21 -13.04 -5.77
N ALA A 150 0.97 -12.65 -6.06
CA ALA A 150 -0.21 -13.48 -5.72
C ALA A 150 -0.23 -14.81 -6.50
N ASP A 151 0.11 -14.77 -7.80
CA ASP A 151 0.19 -15.98 -8.64
C ASP A 151 1.28 -16.93 -8.11
N VAL A 152 2.45 -16.38 -7.78
CA VAL A 152 3.59 -17.16 -7.24
C VAL A 152 3.23 -17.79 -5.90
N TYR A 153 2.60 -17.02 -5.01
CA TYR A 153 2.15 -17.52 -3.71
C TYR A 153 1.14 -18.68 -3.88
N ALA A 154 0.16 -18.52 -4.77
CA ALA A 154 -0.83 -19.55 -5.04
C ALA A 154 -0.18 -20.85 -5.54
N VAL A 155 0.75 -20.76 -6.49
CA VAL A 155 1.49 -21.92 -7.02
C VAL A 155 2.29 -22.63 -5.92
N ILE A 156 2.98 -21.87 -5.05
CA ILE A 156 3.73 -22.46 -3.93
C ILE A 156 2.78 -23.14 -2.97
N TYR A 157 1.68 -22.48 -2.62
CA TYR A 157 0.68 -23.02 -1.69
C TYR A 157 0.04 -24.30 -2.22
N GLU A 158 -0.45 -24.29 -3.47
CA GLU A 158 -1.09 -25.44 -4.13
C GLU A 158 -0.16 -26.64 -4.29
N ASN A 159 1.16 -26.43 -4.41
CA ASN A 159 2.12 -27.52 -4.59
C ASN A 159 2.73 -28.05 -3.29
N LEU A 160 2.66 -27.31 -2.19
CA LEU A 160 3.29 -27.68 -0.93
C LEU A 160 2.31 -27.94 0.22
N VAL A 161 1.09 -27.49 0.10
CA VAL A 161 0.04 -27.67 1.12
C VAL A 161 -1.05 -28.56 0.54
N ASP A 162 -1.09 -29.81 0.98
CA ASP A 162 -2.14 -30.80 0.63
C ASP A 162 -3.43 -30.54 1.41
#